data_cd79b4a6e930035f5ee72a34167ea3e0
#
_entry.id   cd79b4a6e930035f5ee72a34167ea3e0
#
_cell.length_a   1.000
_cell.length_b   1.000
_cell.length_c   1.000
_cell.angle_alpha   90.00
_cell.angle_beta   90.00
_cell.angle_gamma   90.00
#
_symmetry.space_group_name_H-M   'P 1'
#
loop_
_entity.id
_entity.type
_entity.pdbx_description
1 polymer ?
#
loop_
_entity_poly.entity_id
_entity_poly.type
_entity_poly.pdbx_seq_one_letter_code
_entity_poly.pdbx_strand_id
1 'polypeptide(L)'
;VSSSDIFLGETIGTAVLILLGGGVCAAVTLKSSKARGAGWLAITFGWGFAVMTAVYMTASLSGAHLNPAVTVGIAVKTGEWGDVPVYVAGQMLGAMIGAALVWVAYYGQFLAHLTDPETVGEKPVEGPGPVLGVFSTGPEIRNTWQNLATEIIGTVVLVLAVLTQGLNDSGKGLGVLGALITAFVVVSIGLSLGGPTGYAINPARDLGPRIVHALLPLPNKGGSDWSYAWIPVVGPLIGGALAAGIYKLAFA
;
A
#
# COMPACT_ATOMS: atom_id res chain seq x y z
N VAL A 1 4.81 -15.45 18.99
CA VAL A 1 4.52 -15.80 17.60
C VAL A 1 5.80 -16.31 16.97
N SER A 2 5.77 -17.40 16.19
CA SER A 2 6.96 -17.94 15.54
C SER A 2 7.29 -17.14 14.27
N SER A 3 8.56 -17.18 13.84
CA SER A 3 8.95 -16.53 12.56
C SER A 3 8.20 -17.10 11.35
N SER A 4 7.81 -18.39 11.40
CA SER A 4 6.97 -18.99 10.35
C SER A 4 5.54 -18.44 10.35
N ASP A 5 4.93 -18.21 11.51
CA ASP A 5 3.60 -17.60 11.61
C ASP A 5 3.64 -16.15 11.14
N ILE A 6 4.68 -15.40 11.51
CA ILE A 6 4.91 -14.04 11.03
C ILE A 6 5.00 -14.03 9.51
N PHE A 7 5.90 -14.84 8.93
CA PHE A 7 6.09 -14.89 7.49
C PHE A 7 4.80 -15.25 6.75
N LEU A 8 4.08 -16.26 7.22
CA LEU A 8 2.83 -16.71 6.60
C LEU A 8 1.72 -15.66 6.73
N GLY A 9 1.53 -15.10 7.93
CA GLY A 9 0.53 -14.07 8.19
C GLY A 9 0.76 -12.81 7.36
N GLU A 10 2.01 -12.33 7.27
CA GLU A 10 2.35 -11.16 6.48
C GLU A 10 2.22 -11.44 4.97
N THR A 11 2.59 -12.65 4.50
CA THR A 11 2.43 -13.03 3.09
C THR A 11 0.96 -13.08 2.69
N ILE A 12 0.12 -13.76 3.45
CA ILE A 12 -1.32 -13.87 3.17
C ILE A 12 -1.98 -12.50 3.27
N GLY A 13 -1.74 -11.79 4.38
CA GLY A 13 -2.37 -10.49 4.62
C GLY A 13 -1.99 -9.45 3.57
N THR A 14 -0.71 -9.35 3.22
CA THR A 14 -0.28 -8.39 2.20
C THR A 14 -0.76 -8.81 0.80
N ALA A 15 -0.85 -10.11 0.50
CA ALA A 15 -1.43 -10.55 -0.76
C ALA A 15 -2.92 -10.15 -0.88
N VAL A 16 -3.70 -10.31 0.18
CA VAL A 16 -5.11 -9.86 0.21
C VAL A 16 -5.21 -8.34 0.12
N LEU A 17 -4.37 -7.61 0.86
CA LEU A 17 -4.29 -6.16 0.81
C LEU A 17 -4.09 -5.65 -0.62
N ILE A 18 -3.10 -6.20 -1.33
CA ILE A 18 -2.79 -5.76 -2.69
C ILE A 18 -3.82 -6.26 -3.70
N LEU A 19 -4.33 -7.48 -3.54
CA LEU A 19 -5.39 -7.99 -4.42
C LEU A 19 -6.63 -7.08 -4.39
N LEU A 20 -7.10 -6.68 -3.21
CA LEU A 20 -8.28 -5.83 -3.07
C LEU A 20 -7.98 -4.37 -3.40
N GLY A 21 -6.86 -3.83 -2.94
CA GLY A 21 -6.46 -2.45 -3.19
C GLY A 21 -6.05 -2.20 -4.65
N GLY A 22 -5.24 -3.06 -5.25
CA GLY A 22 -4.95 -3.02 -6.68
C GLY A 22 -6.19 -3.34 -7.51
N GLY A 23 -7.03 -4.24 -7.02
CA GLY A 23 -8.32 -4.60 -7.63
C GLY A 23 -9.26 -3.41 -7.77
N VAL A 24 -9.43 -2.57 -6.74
CA VAL A 24 -10.26 -1.36 -6.86
C VAL A 24 -9.65 -0.35 -7.83
N CYS A 25 -8.31 -0.21 -7.86
CA CYS A 25 -7.65 0.64 -8.85
C CYS A 25 -7.90 0.12 -10.28
N ALA A 26 -7.79 -1.19 -10.50
CA ALA A 26 -8.11 -1.83 -11.78
C ALA A 26 -9.59 -1.60 -12.16
N ALA A 27 -10.50 -1.80 -11.20
CA ALA A 27 -11.95 -1.63 -11.41
C ALA A 27 -12.31 -0.22 -11.86
N VAL A 28 -11.68 0.80 -11.26
CA VAL A 28 -11.97 2.21 -11.56
C VAL A 28 -11.30 2.69 -12.85
N THR A 29 -10.11 2.12 -13.19
CA THR A 29 -9.28 2.62 -14.30
C THR A 29 -9.52 1.89 -15.62
N LEU A 30 -9.60 0.55 -15.58
CA LEU A 30 -9.53 -0.25 -16.81
C LEU A 30 -10.82 -0.18 -17.64
N LYS A 31 -10.67 -0.17 -18.98
CA LYS A 31 -11.80 -0.31 -19.92
C LYS A 31 -12.55 -1.63 -19.64
N SER A 32 -13.84 -1.63 -19.96
CA SER A 32 -14.73 -2.79 -19.78
C SER A 32 -14.84 -3.28 -18.32
N SER A 33 -14.52 -2.42 -17.35
CA SER A 33 -14.83 -2.65 -15.94
C SER A 33 -16.16 -2.00 -15.55
N LYS A 34 -16.96 -2.69 -14.73
CA LYS A 34 -18.27 -2.19 -14.26
C LYS A 34 -18.15 -0.92 -13.40
N ALA A 35 -17.03 -0.75 -12.71
CA ALA A 35 -16.79 0.41 -11.84
C ALA A 35 -15.93 1.50 -12.49
N ARG A 36 -15.67 1.40 -13.82
CA ARG A 36 -14.85 2.39 -14.52
C ARG A 36 -15.38 3.81 -14.29
N GLY A 37 -14.48 4.71 -13.88
CA GLY A 37 -14.81 6.11 -13.62
C GLY A 37 -15.48 6.39 -12.29
N ALA A 38 -15.57 5.41 -11.37
CA ALA A 38 -16.14 5.62 -10.03
C ALA A 38 -15.36 6.62 -9.15
N GLY A 39 -14.15 6.96 -9.55
CA GLY A 39 -13.40 8.09 -8.99
C GLY A 39 -12.60 7.76 -7.73
N TRP A 40 -11.94 8.82 -7.20
CA TRP A 40 -11.00 8.72 -6.10
C TRP A 40 -11.63 8.24 -4.79
N LEU A 41 -12.90 8.58 -4.56
CA LEU A 41 -13.64 8.14 -3.38
C LEU A 41 -13.73 6.61 -3.32
N ALA A 42 -14.06 5.96 -4.44
CA ALA A 42 -14.11 4.50 -4.52
C ALA A 42 -12.74 3.88 -4.24
N ILE A 43 -11.65 4.47 -4.77
CA ILE A 43 -10.29 4.01 -4.54
C ILE A 43 -9.93 4.08 -3.07
N THR A 44 -10.19 5.19 -2.40
CA THR A 44 -9.81 5.39 -0.99
C THR A 44 -10.56 4.46 -0.05
N PHE A 45 -11.88 4.28 -0.24
CA PHE A 45 -12.65 3.31 0.53
C PHE A 45 -12.22 1.86 0.21
N GLY A 46 -11.96 1.55 -1.06
CA GLY A 46 -11.47 0.23 -1.46
C GLY A 46 -10.16 -0.14 -0.76
N TRP A 47 -9.19 0.76 -0.69
CA TRP A 47 -7.94 0.55 0.06
C TRP A 47 -8.18 0.41 1.56
N GLY A 48 -9.05 1.23 2.16
CA GLY A 48 -9.41 1.09 3.57
C GLY A 48 -10.02 -0.29 3.88
N PHE A 49 -10.98 -0.75 3.08
CA PHE A 49 -11.58 -2.08 3.24
C PHE A 49 -10.60 -3.21 2.94
N ALA A 50 -9.65 -3.01 2.03
CA ALA A 50 -8.58 -3.97 1.78
C ALA A 50 -7.70 -4.14 3.04
N VAL A 51 -7.31 -3.03 3.69
CA VAL A 51 -6.59 -3.05 4.98
C VAL A 51 -7.41 -3.78 6.04
N MET A 52 -8.67 -3.40 6.23
CA MET A 52 -9.54 -4.04 7.21
C MET A 52 -9.61 -5.55 7.01
N THR A 53 -9.88 -5.99 5.80
CA THR A 53 -10.02 -7.41 5.47
C THR A 53 -8.72 -8.17 5.74
N ALA A 54 -7.58 -7.63 5.29
CA ALA A 54 -6.28 -8.26 5.48
C ALA A 54 -5.90 -8.35 6.96
N VAL A 55 -6.10 -7.29 7.73
CA VAL A 55 -5.82 -7.28 9.18
C VAL A 55 -6.71 -8.27 9.91
N TYR A 56 -8.02 -8.31 9.62
CA TYR A 56 -8.92 -9.29 10.23
C TYR A 56 -8.49 -10.73 9.98
N MET A 57 -8.01 -11.02 8.77
CA MET A 57 -7.62 -12.37 8.38
C MET A 57 -6.32 -12.84 9.06
N THR A 58 -5.39 -11.93 9.37
CA THR A 58 -4.03 -12.34 9.73
C THR A 58 -3.51 -11.79 11.06
N ALA A 59 -4.29 -10.97 11.76
CA ALA A 59 -3.89 -10.42 13.05
C ALA A 59 -3.52 -11.49 14.10
N SER A 60 -4.20 -12.64 14.11
CA SER A 60 -3.91 -13.74 14.99
C SER A 60 -2.61 -14.50 14.67
N LEU A 61 -2.10 -14.37 13.44
CA LEU A 61 -0.87 -15.03 12.99
C LEU A 61 0.36 -14.16 13.22
N SER A 62 0.34 -12.91 12.75
CA SER A 62 1.52 -12.03 12.73
C SER A 62 1.34 -10.71 13.49
N GLY A 63 0.14 -10.42 13.98
CA GLY A 63 -0.22 -9.06 14.38
C GLY A 63 -0.59 -8.16 13.20
N ALA A 64 -0.48 -8.66 11.97
CA ALA A 64 -0.88 -8.00 10.72
C ALA A 64 -0.27 -6.60 10.55
N HIS A 65 1.05 -6.50 10.50
CA HIS A 65 1.72 -5.24 10.17
C HIS A 65 1.46 -4.82 8.72
N LEU A 66 1.59 -5.75 7.78
CA LEU A 66 1.29 -5.63 6.33
C LEU A 66 1.99 -4.45 5.65
N ASN A 67 2.98 -3.88 6.32
CA ASN A 67 3.61 -2.63 5.93
C ASN A 67 5.00 -2.49 6.59
N PRO A 68 6.10 -2.40 5.81
CA PRO A 68 7.42 -2.21 6.38
C PRO A 68 7.56 -0.96 7.26
N ALA A 69 6.84 0.12 6.95
CA ALA A 69 6.89 1.34 7.76
C ALA A 69 6.20 1.15 9.13
N VAL A 70 5.11 0.40 9.19
CA VAL A 70 4.48 -0.01 10.47
C VAL A 70 5.43 -0.89 11.26
N THR A 71 6.04 -1.88 10.61
CA THR A 71 7.02 -2.77 11.23
C THR A 71 8.19 -2.01 11.85
N VAL A 72 8.77 -1.05 11.09
CA VAL A 72 9.85 -0.19 11.59
C VAL A 72 9.36 0.70 12.74
N GLY A 73 8.17 1.29 12.64
CA GLY A 73 7.59 2.11 13.71
C GLY A 73 7.43 1.33 15.01
N ILE A 74 6.94 0.09 14.94
CA ILE A 74 6.83 -0.79 16.11
C ILE A 74 8.21 -1.16 16.65
N ALA A 75 9.16 -1.52 15.78
CA ALA A 75 10.53 -1.85 16.19
C ALA A 75 11.25 -0.68 16.88
N VAL A 76 11.07 0.56 16.37
CA VAL A 76 11.61 1.76 17.03
C VAL A 76 10.94 1.97 18.40
N LYS A 77 9.61 1.74 18.50
CA LYS A 77 8.88 1.90 19.76
C LYS A 77 9.35 0.89 20.82
N THR A 78 9.45 -0.39 20.45
CA THR A 78 9.73 -1.50 21.38
C THR A 78 11.20 -1.77 21.60
N GLY A 79 12.07 -1.43 20.63
CA GLY A 79 13.48 -1.82 20.57
C GLY A 79 13.72 -3.21 19.99
N GLU A 80 12.68 -3.91 19.54
CA GLU A 80 12.74 -5.27 19.03
C GLU A 80 12.89 -5.29 17.51
N TRP A 81 14.08 -5.66 17.02
CA TRP A 81 14.43 -5.65 15.60
C TRP A 81 14.58 -7.05 14.98
N GLY A 82 14.61 -8.09 15.82
CA GLY A 82 14.94 -9.46 15.39
C GLY A 82 14.05 -10.00 14.27
N ASP A 83 12.76 -9.75 14.34
CA ASP A 83 11.77 -10.25 13.39
C ASP A 83 11.50 -9.30 12.20
N VAL A 84 12.04 -8.08 12.20
CA VAL A 84 11.84 -7.11 11.12
C VAL A 84 12.14 -7.69 9.73
N PRO A 85 13.25 -8.43 9.51
CA PRO A 85 13.52 -9.02 8.20
C PRO A 85 12.45 -10.03 7.75
N VAL A 86 11.90 -10.80 8.69
CA VAL A 86 10.86 -11.82 8.40
C VAL A 86 9.55 -11.14 8.01
N TYR A 87 9.16 -10.10 8.74
CA TYR A 87 8.00 -9.26 8.40
C TYR A 87 8.14 -8.70 6.99
N VAL A 88 9.25 -8.02 6.70
CA VAL A 88 9.47 -7.37 5.40
C VAL A 88 9.50 -8.38 4.25
N ALA A 89 10.13 -9.54 4.46
CA ALA A 89 10.16 -10.62 3.45
C ALA A 89 8.75 -11.14 3.14
N GLY A 90 7.92 -11.42 4.16
CA GLY A 90 6.53 -11.84 3.98
C GLY A 90 5.70 -10.78 3.28
N GLN A 91 5.83 -9.52 3.69
CA GLN A 91 5.13 -8.37 3.08
C GLN A 91 5.48 -8.22 1.60
N MET A 92 6.75 -8.27 1.24
CA MET A 92 7.19 -8.16 -0.15
C MET A 92 6.69 -9.30 -1.01
N LEU A 93 6.80 -10.54 -0.54
CA LEU A 93 6.29 -11.70 -1.26
C LEU A 93 4.77 -11.61 -1.43
N GLY A 94 4.04 -11.30 -0.36
CA GLY A 94 2.60 -11.12 -0.39
C GLY A 94 2.17 -10.03 -1.37
N ALA A 95 2.86 -8.89 -1.37
CA ALA A 95 2.57 -7.79 -2.30
C ALA A 95 2.74 -8.21 -3.76
N MET A 96 3.78 -8.97 -4.08
CA MET A 96 4.00 -9.49 -5.44
C MET A 96 2.92 -10.51 -5.84
N ILE A 97 2.55 -11.42 -4.95
CA ILE A 97 1.47 -12.39 -5.18
C ILE A 97 0.14 -11.65 -5.42
N GLY A 98 -0.22 -10.71 -4.56
CA GLY A 98 -1.45 -9.92 -4.69
C GLY A 98 -1.52 -9.17 -6.03
N ALA A 99 -0.43 -8.55 -6.45
CA ALA A 99 -0.34 -7.86 -7.74
C ALA A 99 -0.51 -8.82 -8.94
N ALA A 100 0.11 -9.99 -8.88
CA ALA A 100 -0.07 -11.02 -9.90
C ALA A 100 -1.54 -11.50 -9.96
N LEU A 101 -2.19 -11.65 -8.81
CA LEU A 101 -3.62 -12.02 -8.73
C LEU A 101 -4.53 -10.91 -9.29
N VAL A 102 -4.22 -9.63 -9.09
CA VAL A 102 -4.93 -8.53 -9.77
C VAL A 102 -4.83 -8.66 -11.28
N TRP A 103 -3.63 -8.92 -11.79
CA TRP A 103 -3.44 -9.12 -13.23
C TRP A 103 -4.26 -10.31 -13.75
N VAL A 104 -4.24 -11.44 -13.07
CA VAL A 104 -5.03 -12.62 -13.45
C VAL A 104 -6.53 -12.30 -13.44
N ALA A 105 -7.03 -11.65 -12.37
CA ALA A 105 -8.44 -11.34 -12.22
C ALA A 105 -8.96 -10.33 -13.27
N TYR A 106 -8.10 -9.41 -13.73
CA TYR A 106 -8.44 -8.36 -14.69
C TYR A 106 -7.76 -8.53 -16.05
N TYR A 107 -7.28 -9.73 -16.38
CA TYR A 107 -6.48 -9.98 -17.59
C TYR A 107 -7.15 -9.42 -18.87
N GLY A 108 -8.43 -9.74 -19.08
CA GLY A 108 -9.17 -9.26 -20.25
C GLY A 108 -9.31 -7.73 -20.30
N GLN A 109 -9.53 -7.10 -19.14
CA GLN A 109 -9.64 -5.65 -19.03
C GLN A 109 -8.31 -4.95 -19.25
N PHE A 110 -7.19 -5.53 -18.78
CA PHE A 110 -5.85 -5.02 -19.11
C PHE A 110 -5.61 -5.05 -20.61
N LEU A 111 -5.90 -6.15 -21.29
CA LEU A 111 -5.76 -6.23 -22.75
C LEU A 111 -6.64 -5.21 -23.47
N ALA A 112 -7.93 -5.13 -23.11
CA ALA A 112 -8.86 -4.19 -23.72
C ALA A 112 -8.43 -2.73 -23.53
N HIS A 113 -7.83 -2.40 -22.37
CA HIS A 113 -7.34 -1.05 -22.07
C HIS A 113 -6.04 -0.71 -22.82
N LEU A 114 -5.10 -1.66 -22.87
CA LEU A 114 -3.77 -1.46 -23.44
C LEU A 114 -3.67 -1.68 -24.96
N THR A 115 -4.74 -2.18 -25.60
CA THR A 115 -4.84 -2.26 -27.07
C THR A 115 -5.78 -1.22 -27.67
N ASP A 116 -6.40 -0.40 -26.83
CA ASP A 116 -7.30 0.64 -27.27
C ASP A 116 -6.54 1.90 -27.74
N PRO A 117 -6.71 2.32 -29.00
CA PRO A 117 -6.01 3.47 -29.55
C PRO A 117 -6.25 4.78 -28.79
N GLU A 118 -7.45 4.97 -28.20
CA GLU A 118 -7.75 6.15 -27.40
C GLU A 118 -6.94 6.19 -26.09
N THR A 119 -6.58 5.01 -25.56
CA THR A 119 -5.82 4.89 -24.31
C THR A 119 -4.31 5.02 -24.54
N VAL A 120 -3.79 4.32 -25.56
CA VAL A 120 -2.33 4.23 -25.76
C VAL A 120 -1.79 5.22 -26.79
N GLY A 121 -2.67 5.81 -27.62
CA GLY A 121 -2.28 6.72 -28.69
C GLY A 121 -1.56 6.00 -29.83
N GLU A 122 -1.03 6.80 -30.78
CA GLU A 122 -0.34 6.29 -31.98
C GLU A 122 1.16 6.04 -31.78
N LYS A 123 1.73 6.56 -30.70
CA LYS A 123 3.17 6.44 -30.39
C LYS A 123 3.41 5.50 -29.22
N PRO A 124 4.59 4.86 -29.16
CA PRO A 124 4.98 4.09 -27.98
C PRO A 124 4.87 4.94 -26.70
N VAL A 125 4.35 4.34 -25.64
CA VAL A 125 4.20 5.01 -24.35
C VAL A 125 5.59 5.30 -23.77
N GLU A 126 5.96 6.57 -23.67
CA GLU A 126 7.17 7.03 -23.02
C GLU A 126 6.88 7.31 -21.53
N GLY A 127 7.77 6.84 -20.65
CA GLY A 127 7.61 7.01 -19.19
C GLY A 127 6.58 6.05 -18.56
N PRO A 128 5.96 6.46 -17.43
CA PRO A 128 4.96 5.63 -16.75
C PRO A 128 3.75 5.43 -17.66
N GLY A 129 3.34 4.17 -17.77
CA GLY A 129 2.24 3.80 -18.65
C GLY A 129 0.86 3.90 -18.00
N PRO A 130 -0.19 3.75 -18.81
CA PRO A 130 -1.58 4.03 -18.38
C PRO A 130 -2.11 3.07 -17.31
N VAL A 131 -1.41 1.97 -17.03
CA VAL A 131 -1.83 0.98 -16.02
C VAL A 131 -0.91 0.90 -14.81
N LEU A 132 0.16 1.70 -14.75
CA LEU A 132 1.08 1.69 -13.60
C LEU A 132 0.33 2.03 -12.31
N GLY A 133 -0.65 2.94 -12.34
CA GLY A 133 -1.46 3.33 -11.20
C GLY A 133 -2.34 2.21 -10.61
N VAL A 134 -2.53 1.10 -11.31
CA VAL A 134 -3.17 -0.10 -10.77
C VAL A 134 -2.23 -0.82 -9.79
N PHE A 135 -0.93 -0.78 -10.05
CA PHE A 135 0.11 -1.49 -9.31
C PHE A 135 0.76 -0.60 -8.25
N SER A 136 1.20 0.59 -8.63
CA SER A 136 2.04 1.46 -7.81
C SER A 136 1.50 2.88 -7.78
N THR A 137 2.05 3.68 -6.88
CA THR A 137 1.75 5.10 -6.78
C THR A 137 2.67 5.93 -7.67
N GLY A 138 2.25 7.13 -7.97
CA GLY A 138 3.03 8.10 -8.72
C GLY A 138 2.57 9.52 -8.40
N PRO A 139 3.43 10.53 -8.62
CA PRO A 139 3.08 11.91 -8.34
C PRO A 139 2.23 12.51 -9.44
N GLU A 140 1.22 13.29 -9.08
CA GLU A 140 0.50 14.16 -10.02
C GLU A 140 1.41 15.29 -10.52
N ILE A 141 2.25 15.83 -9.63
CA ILE A 141 3.27 16.81 -9.96
C ILE A 141 4.63 16.29 -9.52
N ARG A 142 5.61 16.19 -10.44
CA ARG A 142 6.96 15.77 -10.11
C ARG A 142 7.72 16.84 -9.36
N ASN A 143 7.67 16.75 -8.04
CA ASN A 143 8.48 17.54 -7.12
C ASN A 143 9.02 16.63 -6.03
N THR A 144 10.29 16.27 -6.13
CA THR A 144 10.94 15.28 -5.25
C THR A 144 10.75 15.59 -3.76
N TRP A 145 10.97 16.83 -3.36
CA TRP A 145 10.89 17.23 -1.96
C TRP A 145 9.45 17.24 -1.43
N GLN A 146 8.51 17.78 -2.21
CA GLN A 146 7.10 17.79 -1.85
C GLN A 146 6.56 16.35 -1.76
N ASN A 147 6.88 15.51 -2.74
CA ASN A 147 6.39 14.14 -2.80
C ASN A 147 6.95 13.30 -1.65
N LEU A 148 8.25 13.47 -1.33
CA LEU A 148 8.87 12.83 -0.17
C LEU A 148 8.20 13.29 1.14
N ALA A 149 8.00 14.59 1.30
CA ALA A 149 7.34 15.15 2.49
C ALA A 149 5.90 14.62 2.63
N THR A 150 5.14 14.54 1.54
CA THR A 150 3.77 14.01 1.55
C THR A 150 3.73 12.55 2.02
N GLU A 151 4.63 11.70 1.50
CA GLU A 151 4.72 10.30 1.93
C GLU A 151 5.15 10.17 3.40
N ILE A 152 6.08 11.01 3.87
CA ILE A 152 6.46 11.07 5.29
C ILE A 152 5.27 11.44 6.15
N ILE A 153 4.59 12.55 5.84
CA ILE A 153 3.45 13.06 6.62
C ILE A 153 2.32 12.04 6.68
N GLY A 154 1.91 11.48 5.55
CA GLY A 154 0.85 10.46 5.49
C GLY A 154 1.19 9.24 6.32
N THR A 155 2.46 8.81 6.29
CA THR A 155 2.91 7.63 7.06
C THR A 155 3.03 7.94 8.56
N VAL A 156 3.43 9.15 8.94
CA VAL A 156 3.40 9.57 10.36
C VAL A 156 1.98 9.44 10.92
N VAL A 157 0.97 9.93 10.18
CA VAL A 157 -0.44 9.80 10.60
C VAL A 157 -0.84 8.33 10.75
N LEU A 158 -0.52 7.50 9.76
CA LEU A 158 -0.85 6.07 9.80
C LEU A 158 -0.21 5.37 11.00
N VAL A 159 1.11 5.48 11.13
CA VAL A 159 1.87 4.71 12.13
C VAL A 159 1.57 5.23 13.53
N LEU A 160 1.44 6.54 13.73
CA LEU A 160 1.06 7.09 15.02
C LEU A 160 -0.35 6.61 15.45
N ALA A 161 -1.31 6.59 14.53
CA ALA A 161 -2.63 6.05 14.79
C ALA A 161 -2.59 4.56 15.20
N VAL A 162 -1.75 3.74 14.55
CA VAL A 162 -1.56 2.33 14.92
C VAL A 162 -0.92 2.21 16.31
N LEU A 163 0.13 2.98 16.59
CA LEU A 163 0.85 2.91 17.88
C LEU A 163 -0.01 3.37 19.07
N THR A 164 -0.95 4.29 18.84
CA THR A 164 -1.84 4.83 19.90
C THR A 164 -3.09 3.99 20.14
N GLN A 165 -3.42 3.01 19.30
CA GLN A 165 -4.57 2.13 19.53
C GLN A 165 -4.49 1.40 20.87
N GLY A 166 -3.28 1.00 21.29
CA GLY A 166 -3.06 0.34 22.59
C GLY A 166 -3.30 1.22 23.82
N LEU A 167 -3.41 2.54 23.66
CA LEU A 167 -3.67 3.47 24.76
C LEU A 167 -5.17 3.58 25.09
N ASN A 168 -6.03 3.12 24.20
CA ASN A 168 -7.47 3.15 24.40
C ASN A 168 -7.90 1.91 25.20
N ASP A 169 -9.02 2.01 25.86
CA ASP A 169 -9.61 0.92 26.64
C ASP A 169 -8.67 0.36 27.74
N SER A 170 -8.13 1.27 28.56
CA SER A 170 -7.30 0.90 29.72
C SER A 170 -6.10 -0.01 29.38
N GLY A 171 -5.51 0.20 28.21
CA GLY A 171 -4.33 -0.54 27.73
C GLY A 171 -4.64 -1.88 27.06
N LYS A 172 -5.92 -2.27 26.95
CA LYS A 172 -6.32 -3.51 26.26
C LYS A 172 -6.35 -3.34 24.74
N GLY A 173 -6.24 -2.09 24.24
CA GLY A 173 -6.37 -1.76 22.82
C GLY A 173 -7.81 -1.90 22.33
N LEU A 174 -8.00 -1.61 21.04
CA LEU A 174 -9.33 -1.62 20.42
C LEU A 174 -9.84 -3.03 20.06
N GLY A 175 -9.05 -4.06 20.32
CA GLY A 175 -9.42 -5.44 20.00
C GLY A 175 -9.84 -5.59 18.53
N VAL A 176 -11.00 -6.21 18.30
CA VAL A 176 -11.56 -6.42 16.95
C VAL A 176 -11.88 -5.12 16.22
N LEU A 177 -12.05 -3.99 16.90
CA LEU A 177 -12.28 -2.68 16.27
C LEU A 177 -10.99 -2.09 15.70
N GLY A 178 -9.81 -2.56 16.09
CA GLY A 178 -8.53 -2.03 15.61
C GLY A 178 -8.41 -2.06 14.08
N ALA A 179 -8.83 -3.14 13.45
CA ALA A 179 -8.83 -3.26 11.99
C ALA A 179 -9.76 -2.23 11.32
N LEU A 180 -10.96 -2.02 11.86
CA LEU A 180 -11.92 -1.04 11.35
C LEU A 180 -11.39 0.39 11.49
N ILE A 181 -10.83 0.74 12.65
CA ILE A 181 -10.25 2.07 12.88
C ILE A 181 -9.06 2.32 11.95
N THR A 182 -8.17 1.33 11.78
CA THR A 182 -7.05 1.43 10.83
C THR A 182 -7.56 1.66 9.40
N ALA A 183 -8.63 0.98 9.00
CA ALA A 183 -9.26 1.20 7.69
C ALA A 183 -9.70 2.66 7.51
N PHE A 184 -10.41 3.22 8.49
CA PHE A 184 -10.84 4.62 8.43
C PHE A 184 -9.67 5.62 8.47
N VAL A 185 -8.58 5.31 9.16
CA VAL A 185 -7.35 6.11 9.10
C VAL A 185 -6.80 6.12 7.67
N VAL A 186 -6.72 4.95 7.02
CA VAL A 186 -6.27 4.84 5.62
C VAL A 186 -7.20 5.60 4.67
N VAL A 187 -8.53 5.49 4.83
CA VAL A 187 -9.50 6.28 4.06
C VAL A 187 -9.26 7.78 4.25
N SER A 188 -9.10 8.23 5.51
CA SER A 188 -8.86 9.64 5.83
C SER A 188 -7.58 10.18 5.19
N ILE A 189 -6.48 9.40 5.24
CA ILE A 189 -5.23 9.78 4.58
C ILE A 189 -5.44 9.85 3.07
N GLY A 190 -6.09 8.86 2.47
CA GLY A 190 -6.34 8.81 1.03
C GLY A 190 -7.17 10.01 0.54
N LEU A 191 -8.22 10.39 1.28
CA LEU A 191 -9.07 11.53 0.96
C LEU A 191 -8.36 12.87 1.12
N SER A 192 -7.50 13.00 2.15
CA SER A 192 -6.92 14.28 2.54
C SER A 192 -5.52 14.52 1.98
N LEU A 193 -4.69 13.47 1.89
CA LEU A 193 -3.28 13.54 1.55
C LEU A 193 -2.91 12.71 0.32
N GLY A 194 -3.85 11.97 -0.24
CA GLY A 194 -3.59 11.09 -1.38
C GLY A 194 -3.43 11.82 -2.72
N GLY A 195 -3.99 13.02 -2.85
CA GLY A 195 -3.95 13.77 -4.12
C GLY A 195 -2.56 14.00 -4.70
N PRO A 196 -1.53 14.37 -3.93
CA PRO A 196 -0.21 14.65 -4.48
C PRO A 196 0.56 13.42 -5.01
N THR A 197 0.44 12.25 -4.35
CA THR A 197 1.34 11.12 -4.58
C THR A 197 0.63 9.77 -4.76
N GLY A 198 -0.65 9.69 -4.49
CA GLY A 198 -1.37 8.42 -4.40
C GLY A 198 -1.19 7.70 -3.06
N TYR A 199 -0.70 8.40 -2.02
CA TYR A 199 -0.54 7.91 -0.63
C TYR A 199 -0.05 6.45 -0.53
N ALA A 200 1.17 6.19 -0.99
CA ALA A 200 1.72 4.85 -0.85
C ALA A 200 1.75 4.40 0.62
N ILE A 201 2.31 5.23 1.49
CA ILE A 201 2.41 5.06 2.95
C ILE A 201 2.84 3.65 3.40
N ASN A 202 3.32 2.85 2.46
CA ASN A 202 3.66 1.43 2.63
C ASN A 202 4.67 1.02 1.56
N PRO A 203 5.94 0.76 1.90
CA PRO A 203 6.95 0.38 0.93
C PRO A 203 6.62 -0.91 0.15
N ALA A 204 6.04 -1.91 0.80
CA ALA A 204 5.70 -3.17 0.14
C ALA A 204 4.52 -3.01 -0.83
N ARG A 205 3.54 -2.16 -0.47
CA ARG A 205 2.36 -1.84 -1.30
C ARG A 205 2.75 -1.14 -2.61
N ASP A 206 3.88 -0.44 -2.66
CA ASP A 206 4.36 0.19 -3.89
C ASP A 206 5.40 -0.66 -4.62
N LEU A 207 6.48 -1.05 -3.94
CA LEU A 207 7.62 -1.70 -4.56
C LEU A 207 7.30 -3.10 -5.07
N GLY A 208 6.56 -3.93 -4.31
CA GLY A 208 6.20 -5.28 -4.73
C GLY A 208 5.40 -5.31 -6.03
N PRO A 209 4.26 -4.59 -6.11
CA PRO A 209 3.48 -4.50 -7.34
C PRO A 209 4.23 -3.80 -8.49
N ARG A 210 5.12 -2.84 -8.21
CA ARG A 210 5.95 -2.19 -9.24
C ARG A 210 6.90 -3.17 -9.90
N ILE A 211 7.50 -4.08 -9.13
CA ILE A 211 8.31 -5.19 -9.66
C ILE A 211 7.46 -6.07 -10.56
N VAL A 212 6.26 -6.46 -10.10
CA VAL A 212 5.36 -7.29 -10.91
C VAL A 212 4.96 -6.57 -12.19
N HIS A 213 4.58 -5.28 -12.15
CA HIS A 213 4.30 -4.48 -13.35
C HIS A 213 5.48 -4.51 -14.33
N ALA A 214 6.72 -4.40 -13.84
CA ALA A 214 7.90 -4.46 -14.72
C ALA A 214 8.05 -5.80 -15.43
N LEU A 215 7.72 -6.90 -14.75
CA LEU A 215 7.88 -8.27 -15.27
C LEU A 215 6.71 -8.75 -16.14
N LEU A 216 5.51 -8.18 -15.99
CA LEU A 216 4.33 -8.64 -16.73
C LEU A 216 4.45 -8.42 -18.24
N PRO A 217 4.09 -9.42 -19.06
CA PRO A 217 4.13 -9.33 -20.52
C PRO A 217 2.88 -8.61 -21.07
N LEU A 218 2.63 -7.38 -20.63
CA LEU A 218 1.50 -6.59 -21.08
C LEU A 218 1.91 -5.69 -22.26
N PRO A 219 1.10 -5.65 -23.35
CA PRO A 219 1.36 -4.75 -24.47
C PRO A 219 1.22 -3.29 -24.01
N ASN A 220 2.01 -2.40 -24.57
CA ASN A 220 1.89 -0.94 -24.38
C ASN A 220 1.82 -0.46 -22.90
N LYS A 221 2.31 -1.27 -21.95
CA LYS A 221 2.22 -0.96 -20.51
C LYS A 221 3.07 0.23 -20.08
N GLY A 222 4.05 0.64 -20.90
CA GLY A 222 5.01 1.69 -20.56
C GLY A 222 6.04 1.28 -19.50
N GLY A 223 6.76 2.25 -18.98
CA GLY A 223 7.75 2.07 -17.92
C GLY A 223 7.13 1.92 -16.53
N SER A 224 7.92 1.40 -15.59
CA SER A 224 7.52 1.23 -14.18
C SER A 224 7.95 2.38 -13.28
N ASP A 225 8.40 3.50 -13.82
CA ASP A 225 8.80 4.72 -13.11
C ASP A 225 9.78 4.48 -11.95
N TRP A 226 10.89 3.80 -12.25
CA TRP A 226 11.91 3.48 -11.25
C TRP A 226 12.59 4.70 -10.64
N SER A 227 12.62 5.82 -11.37
CA SER A 227 13.18 7.09 -10.88
C SER A 227 12.39 7.67 -9.70
N TYR A 228 11.11 7.32 -9.60
CA TYR A 228 10.23 7.71 -8.49
C TYR A 228 10.18 6.68 -7.36
N ALA A 229 10.43 5.40 -7.66
CA ALA A 229 10.18 4.26 -6.78
C ALA A 229 10.81 4.36 -5.36
N TRP A 230 11.88 5.10 -5.20
CA TRP A 230 12.55 5.30 -3.91
C TRP A 230 11.73 6.16 -2.94
N ILE A 231 10.90 7.08 -3.43
CA ILE A 231 10.09 7.98 -2.59
C ILE A 231 9.06 7.19 -1.76
N PRO A 232 8.23 6.31 -2.36
CA PRO A 232 7.27 5.49 -1.60
C PRO A 232 7.93 4.39 -0.75
N VAL A 233 9.25 4.25 -0.81
CA VAL A 233 10.02 3.38 0.09
C VAL A 233 10.61 4.20 1.25
N VAL A 234 11.42 5.21 0.92
CA VAL A 234 12.17 5.99 1.92
C VAL A 234 11.25 6.89 2.74
N GLY A 235 10.28 7.56 2.09
CA GLY A 235 9.32 8.43 2.76
C GLY A 235 8.57 7.72 3.89
N PRO A 236 7.90 6.60 3.59
CA PRO A 236 7.20 5.83 4.63
C PRO A 236 8.11 5.29 5.74
N LEU A 237 9.32 4.82 5.44
CA LEU A 237 10.25 4.35 6.48
C LEU A 237 10.66 5.49 7.45
N ILE A 238 10.94 6.68 6.91
CA ILE A 238 11.20 7.88 7.73
C ILE A 238 9.94 8.23 8.54
N GLY A 239 8.77 8.23 7.91
CA GLY A 239 7.50 8.53 8.57
C GLY A 239 7.19 7.57 9.72
N GLY A 240 7.43 6.27 9.54
CA GLY A 240 7.25 5.27 10.58
C GLY A 240 8.18 5.48 11.79
N ALA A 241 9.46 5.76 11.54
CA ALA A 241 10.42 6.07 12.59
C ALA A 241 10.07 7.37 13.34
N LEU A 242 9.68 8.42 12.62
CA LEU A 242 9.24 9.69 13.22
C LEU A 242 7.98 9.52 14.07
N ALA A 243 7.00 8.74 13.61
CA ALA A 243 5.79 8.44 14.38
C ALA A 243 6.11 7.77 15.72
N ALA A 244 7.05 6.80 15.71
CA ALA A 244 7.51 6.17 16.94
C ALA A 244 8.27 7.13 17.87
N GLY A 245 9.05 8.06 17.32
CA GLY A 245 9.68 9.14 18.08
C GLY A 245 8.65 10.06 18.75
N ILE A 246 7.63 10.49 18.01
CA ILE A 246 6.51 11.27 18.54
C ILE A 246 5.77 10.49 19.63
N TYR A 247 5.51 9.21 19.39
CA TYR A 247 4.87 8.35 20.40
C TYR A 247 5.66 8.32 21.70
N LYS A 248 6.98 8.11 21.64
CA LYS A 248 7.85 8.08 22.83
C LYS A 248 7.89 9.42 23.58
N LEU A 249 7.78 10.53 22.86
CA LEU A 249 7.82 11.87 23.49
C LEU A 249 6.49 12.28 24.13
N ALA A 250 5.37 11.87 23.54
CA ALA A 250 4.07 12.39 23.91
C ALA A 250 3.17 11.38 24.67
N PHE A 251 3.43 10.08 24.56
CA PHE A 251 2.52 9.02 25.05
C PHE A 251 3.21 7.95 25.90
N ALA A 252 4.54 7.93 26.01
CA ALA A 252 5.31 6.97 26.80
C ALA A 252 5.62 7.48 28.20
#